data_d632caf84311189bd7c409c73ea023ea
#
_entry.id   d632caf84311189bd7c409c73ea023ea
#
_cell.length_a   1.000
_cell.length_b   1.000
_cell.length_c   1.000
_cell.angle_alpha   90.00
_cell.angle_beta   90.00
_cell.angle_gamma   90.00
#
_symmetry.space_group_name_H-M   'P 1'
#
loop_
_entity.id
_entity.type
_entity.pdbx_description
1 polymer ?
#
loop_
_entity_poly.entity_id
_entity_poly.type
_entity_poly.pdbx_seq_one_letter_code
_entity_poly.pdbx_strand_id
1 'polypeptide(L)'
;QRTKVEGEPATFATRGEEPWKERLEAALGEVAFDPAGTVLSLDFVVSARPGYPMGPDLDNLCEPVIAVVAGRLGWFGGRRLGIRGLWARKRVGTPVGCEVSVFPDRVQAPLGNVPVLLDATWTGELPRSGRDLVFAQWVGRELRALPSPGSRVAVRVEFAGRLTIADLSTGRLKNVIDGLWPILGGTPGAPDDSRVAILAATQGADLDGSVRVTVLSQGQTPPTDLM
;
A
#
# COMPACT_ATOMS: atom_id res chain seq x y z
N GLN A 1 3.10 15.91 11.00
CA GLN A 1 1.99 16.70 10.47
C GLN A 1 0.91 15.77 9.94
N ARG A 2 -0.38 16.14 10.11
CA ARG A 2 -1.52 15.28 9.81
C ARG A 2 -2.65 16.13 9.23
N THR A 3 -3.16 15.74 8.06
CA THR A 3 -4.26 16.44 7.37
C THR A 3 -5.32 15.42 6.96
N LYS A 4 -6.58 15.70 7.29
CA LYS A 4 -7.72 14.88 6.90
C LYS A 4 -8.37 15.48 5.65
N VAL A 5 -8.55 14.66 4.63
CA VAL A 5 -9.24 15.00 3.38
C VAL A 5 -10.55 14.23 3.33
N GLU A 6 -11.65 14.95 3.32
CA GLU A 6 -12.99 14.37 3.32
C GLU A 6 -13.48 14.01 1.91
N GLY A 7 -14.35 13.04 1.83
CA GLY A 7 -14.97 12.57 0.60
C GLY A 7 -14.49 11.19 0.19
N GLU A 8 -15.21 10.51 -0.69
CA GLU A 8 -14.89 9.17 -1.15
C GLU A 8 -13.55 9.16 -1.88
N PRO A 9 -12.54 8.43 -1.38
CA PRO A 9 -11.28 8.26 -2.08
C PRO A 9 -11.50 7.54 -3.41
N ALA A 10 -10.84 8.03 -4.47
CA ALA A 10 -10.88 7.40 -5.77
C ALA A 10 -9.58 6.67 -6.06
N THR A 11 -9.67 5.63 -6.88
CA THR A 11 -8.53 4.86 -7.36
C THR A 11 -7.99 5.39 -8.69
N PHE A 12 -6.76 5.02 -8.99
CA PHE A 12 -6.11 5.29 -10.27
C PHE A 12 -6.97 4.81 -11.46
N ALA A 13 -6.93 5.58 -12.55
CA ALA A 13 -7.62 5.32 -13.82
C ALA A 13 -9.16 5.23 -13.73
N THR A 14 -9.79 5.84 -12.71
CA THR A 14 -11.24 5.95 -12.59
C THR A 14 -11.74 7.38 -12.86
N ARG A 15 -13.03 7.52 -13.17
CA ARG A 15 -13.66 8.84 -13.39
C ARG A 15 -13.60 9.75 -12.15
N GLY A 16 -13.49 9.16 -10.96
CA GLY A 16 -13.39 9.89 -9.70
C GLY A 16 -11.99 10.39 -9.38
N GLU A 17 -10.96 9.95 -10.11
CA GLU A 17 -9.56 10.21 -9.79
C GLU A 17 -9.23 11.71 -9.81
N GLU A 18 -9.59 12.41 -10.88
CA GLU A 18 -9.24 13.83 -11.01
C GLU A 18 -9.96 14.72 -9.98
N PRO A 19 -11.28 14.58 -9.76
CA PRO A 19 -11.96 15.29 -8.68
C PRO A 19 -11.41 14.98 -7.28
N TRP A 20 -10.90 13.76 -7.07
CA TRP A 20 -10.25 13.39 -5.82
C TRP A 20 -8.88 14.08 -5.67
N LYS A 21 -8.08 14.11 -6.73
CA LYS A 21 -6.79 14.82 -6.75
C LYS A 21 -6.94 16.31 -6.48
N GLU A 22 -7.97 16.94 -7.04
CA GLU A 22 -8.28 18.36 -6.78
C GLU A 22 -8.59 18.61 -5.30
N ARG A 23 -9.36 17.74 -4.65
CA ARG A 23 -9.63 17.83 -3.20
C ARG A 23 -8.38 17.64 -2.37
N LEU A 24 -7.54 16.65 -2.73
CA LEU A 24 -6.25 16.44 -2.07
C LEU A 24 -5.36 17.67 -2.19
N GLU A 25 -5.25 18.24 -3.39
CA GLU A 25 -4.44 19.42 -3.66
C GLU A 25 -4.93 20.63 -2.85
N ALA A 26 -6.24 20.88 -2.84
CA ALA A 26 -6.83 21.96 -2.06
C ALA A 26 -6.57 21.80 -0.56
N ALA A 27 -6.71 20.60 0.00
CA ALA A 27 -6.52 20.36 1.43
C ALA A 27 -5.06 20.32 1.86
N LEU A 28 -4.16 19.85 0.99
CA LEU A 28 -2.74 19.65 1.30
C LEU A 28 -1.86 20.82 0.85
N GLY A 29 -2.30 21.60 -0.15
CA GLY A 29 -1.55 22.74 -0.68
C GLY A 29 -1.36 23.86 0.33
N GLU A 30 -2.26 23.99 1.32
CA GLU A 30 -2.15 24.96 2.41
C GLU A 30 -1.22 24.50 3.55
N VAL A 31 -0.76 23.25 3.48
CA VAL A 31 0.03 22.62 4.52
C VAL A 31 1.52 22.73 4.19
N ALA A 32 2.29 23.39 5.06
CA ALA A 32 3.73 23.42 4.94
C ALA A 32 4.30 21.99 5.09
N PHE A 33 4.96 21.51 4.04
CA PHE A 33 5.65 20.24 4.08
C PHE A 33 6.93 20.34 4.92
N ASP A 34 7.09 19.44 5.89
CA ASP A 34 8.35 19.29 6.62
C ASP A 34 9.32 18.42 5.80
N PRO A 35 10.39 18.98 5.23
CA PRO A 35 11.36 18.23 4.45
C PRO A 35 12.14 17.18 5.25
N ALA A 36 12.11 17.24 6.59
CA ALA A 36 12.67 16.20 7.44
C ALA A 36 11.78 14.94 7.48
N GLY A 37 10.51 15.05 7.08
CA GLY A 37 9.61 13.92 6.97
C GLY A 37 9.97 13.03 5.79
N THR A 38 10.12 11.75 6.03
CA THR A 38 10.59 10.79 5.03
C THR A 38 9.71 9.57 4.87
N VAL A 39 8.68 9.44 5.70
CA VAL A 39 7.67 8.37 5.62
C VAL A 39 6.30 8.99 5.35
N LEU A 40 5.68 8.60 4.24
CA LEU A 40 4.30 8.95 3.92
C LEU A 40 3.35 7.94 4.58
N SER A 41 2.37 8.43 5.32
CA SER A 41 1.35 7.61 5.96
C SER A 41 -0.03 7.99 5.45
N LEU A 42 -0.80 7.01 5.01
CA LEU A 42 -2.13 7.15 4.42
C LEU A 42 -3.13 6.25 5.14
N ASP A 43 -4.18 6.82 5.72
CA ASP A 43 -5.26 6.08 6.37
C ASP A 43 -6.59 6.35 5.65
N PHE A 44 -7.04 5.38 4.87
CA PHE A 44 -8.25 5.48 4.06
C PHE A 44 -9.47 4.92 4.79
N VAL A 45 -10.56 5.65 4.75
CA VAL A 45 -11.90 5.18 5.05
C VAL A 45 -12.71 5.20 3.76
N VAL A 46 -13.18 4.05 3.31
CA VAL A 46 -13.88 3.89 2.04
C VAL A 46 -15.28 3.32 2.26
N SER A 47 -16.19 3.59 1.33
CA SER A 47 -17.54 3.01 1.37
C SER A 47 -17.51 1.52 0.98
N ALA A 48 -18.38 0.73 1.62
CA ALA A 48 -18.71 -0.59 1.10
C ALA A 48 -19.48 -0.47 -0.20
N ARG A 49 -19.16 -1.32 -1.19
CA ARG A 49 -19.86 -1.37 -2.47
C ARG A 49 -20.28 -2.80 -2.80
N PRO A 50 -21.44 -3.02 -3.44
CA PRO A 50 -21.79 -4.33 -3.96
C PRO A 50 -20.67 -4.86 -4.87
N GLY A 51 -20.24 -6.12 -4.67
CA GLY A 51 -19.12 -6.73 -5.40
C GLY A 51 -17.72 -6.38 -4.88
N TYR A 52 -17.60 -5.37 -4.01
CA TYR A 52 -16.32 -4.96 -3.40
C TYR A 52 -16.46 -4.78 -1.88
N PRO A 53 -16.76 -5.84 -1.13
CA PRO A 53 -17.00 -5.75 0.33
C PRO A 53 -15.78 -5.28 1.12
N MET A 54 -14.58 -5.47 0.57
CA MET A 54 -13.32 -5.03 1.16
C MET A 54 -12.86 -3.64 0.68
N GLY A 55 -13.68 -2.98 -0.16
CA GLY A 55 -13.32 -1.73 -0.83
C GLY A 55 -12.31 -1.94 -1.97
N PRO A 56 -11.88 -0.86 -2.61
CA PRO A 56 -10.92 -0.90 -3.72
C PRO A 56 -9.51 -1.28 -3.24
N ASP A 57 -8.65 -1.61 -4.20
CA ASP A 57 -7.26 -2.01 -3.93
C ASP A 57 -6.46 -0.87 -3.29
N LEU A 58 -5.69 -1.22 -2.27
CA LEU A 58 -5.02 -0.22 -1.44
C LEU A 58 -3.90 0.52 -2.18
N ASP A 59 -3.14 -0.17 -3.01
CA ASP A 59 -2.11 0.43 -3.85
C ASP A 59 -2.71 1.40 -4.88
N ASN A 60 -3.85 1.04 -5.48
CA ASN A 60 -4.59 1.90 -6.39
C ASN A 60 -5.21 3.13 -5.70
N LEU A 61 -5.51 3.06 -4.39
CA LEU A 61 -5.90 4.22 -3.58
C LEU A 61 -4.71 5.14 -3.27
N CYS A 62 -3.51 4.58 -3.07
CA CYS A 62 -2.31 5.35 -2.79
C CYS A 62 -1.85 6.20 -3.98
N GLU A 63 -2.03 5.72 -5.20
CA GLU A 63 -1.49 6.36 -6.42
C GLU A 63 -1.98 7.82 -6.62
N PRO A 64 -3.28 8.15 -6.53
CA PRO A 64 -3.73 9.54 -6.65
C PRO A 64 -3.14 10.45 -5.58
N VAL A 65 -2.98 9.97 -4.34
CA VAL A 65 -2.36 10.76 -3.26
C VAL A 65 -0.89 11.01 -3.57
N ILE A 66 -0.14 9.96 -3.95
CA ILE A 66 1.27 10.08 -4.34
C ILE A 66 1.44 11.03 -5.53
N ALA A 67 0.54 10.97 -6.51
CA ALA A 67 0.56 11.86 -7.67
C ALA A 67 0.38 13.33 -7.27
N VAL A 68 -0.47 13.61 -6.28
CA VAL A 68 -0.64 14.97 -5.76
C VAL A 68 0.56 15.41 -4.94
N VAL A 69 0.92 14.66 -3.88
CA VAL A 69 1.96 15.12 -2.95
C VAL A 69 3.33 15.24 -3.62
N ALA A 70 3.70 14.31 -4.48
CA ALA A 70 5.00 14.32 -5.14
C ALA A 70 4.99 15.02 -6.51
N GLY A 71 3.86 14.97 -7.24
CA GLY A 71 3.75 15.55 -8.58
C GLY A 71 3.30 17.00 -8.56
N ARG A 72 2.15 17.31 -7.97
CA ARG A 72 1.57 18.65 -7.99
C ARG A 72 2.16 19.57 -6.93
N LEU A 73 2.31 19.05 -5.70
CA LEU A 73 2.79 19.84 -4.57
C LEU A 73 4.32 19.81 -4.41
N GLY A 74 5.01 18.94 -5.15
CA GLY A 74 6.48 18.85 -5.12
C GLY A 74 7.07 18.35 -3.81
N TRP A 75 6.26 17.72 -2.95
CA TRP A 75 6.75 17.11 -1.72
C TRP A 75 7.83 16.07 -2.03
N PHE A 76 8.75 15.86 -1.09
CA PHE A 76 9.91 14.97 -1.27
C PHE A 76 10.82 15.37 -2.45
N GLY A 77 10.72 16.63 -2.95
CA GLY A 77 11.48 17.10 -4.11
C GLY A 77 11.08 16.44 -5.44
N GLY A 78 9.86 15.91 -5.50
CA GLY A 78 9.30 15.24 -6.65
C GLY A 78 9.53 13.72 -6.68
N ARG A 79 9.08 13.07 -7.74
CA ARG A 79 9.02 11.59 -7.84
C ARG A 79 10.37 10.87 -7.83
N ARG A 80 11.46 11.55 -8.15
CA ARG A 80 12.81 10.95 -8.27
C ARG A 80 13.62 11.00 -6.99
N LEU A 81 13.20 11.76 -5.99
CA LEU A 81 13.91 11.82 -4.73
C LEU A 81 13.53 10.68 -3.81
N GLY A 82 14.44 10.40 -2.89
CA GLY A 82 14.30 9.27 -1.98
C GLY A 82 13.23 9.50 -0.93
N ILE A 83 12.50 8.45 -0.64
CA ILE A 83 11.61 8.33 0.51
C ILE A 83 12.04 7.11 1.32
N ARG A 84 11.91 7.16 2.64
CA ARG A 84 12.27 6.02 3.49
C ARG A 84 11.16 4.98 3.57
N GLY A 85 9.91 5.39 3.38
CA GLY A 85 8.81 4.44 3.40
C GLY A 85 7.44 5.03 3.10
N LEU A 86 6.54 4.13 2.82
CA LEU A 86 5.10 4.31 2.73
C LEU A 86 4.45 3.39 3.76
N TRP A 87 3.51 3.91 4.50
CA TRP A 87 2.56 3.12 5.25
C TRP A 87 1.15 3.50 4.81
N ALA A 88 0.35 2.52 4.47
CA ALA A 88 -1.03 2.75 4.07
C ALA A 88 -1.96 1.74 4.75
N ARG A 89 -3.14 2.20 5.11
CA ARG A 89 -4.20 1.37 5.65
C ARG A 89 -5.52 1.74 5.01
N LYS A 90 -6.39 0.75 4.77
CA LYS A 90 -7.78 1.00 4.42
C LYS A 90 -8.71 0.28 5.38
N ARG A 91 -9.85 0.89 5.63
CA ARG A 91 -10.99 0.30 6.33
C ARG A 91 -12.28 0.73 5.68
N VAL A 92 -13.26 -0.14 5.71
CA VAL A 92 -14.62 0.20 5.27
C VAL A 92 -15.35 0.85 6.44
N GLY A 93 -16.00 1.99 6.21
CA GLY A 93 -16.70 2.72 7.27
C GLY A 93 -17.12 4.13 6.88
N THR A 94 -17.46 4.92 7.89
CA THR A 94 -17.85 6.33 7.78
C THR A 94 -17.22 7.14 8.92
N PRO A 95 -16.94 8.44 8.74
CA PRO A 95 -17.00 9.18 7.47
C PRO A 95 -15.88 8.77 6.52
N VAL A 96 -16.15 8.76 5.21
CA VAL A 96 -15.19 8.43 4.17
C VAL A 96 -14.17 9.54 3.96
N GLY A 97 -12.95 9.17 3.61
CA GLY A 97 -11.85 10.12 3.40
C GLY A 97 -10.48 9.49 3.47
N CYS A 98 -9.46 10.33 3.48
CA CYS A 98 -8.08 9.94 3.70
C CYS A 98 -7.41 10.86 4.71
N GLU A 99 -6.71 10.29 5.67
CA GLU A 99 -5.78 11.04 6.50
C GLU A 99 -4.38 10.89 5.93
N VAL A 100 -3.78 12.01 5.56
CA VAL A 100 -2.42 12.09 5.02
C VAL A 100 -1.49 12.64 6.09
N SER A 101 -0.39 11.92 6.36
CA SER A 101 0.59 12.31 7.36
C SER A 101 2.01 12.07 6.84
N VAL A 102 2.96 12.85 7.31
CA VAL A 102 4.39 12.68 7.05
C VAL A 102 5.13 12.63 8.37
N PHE A 103 6.00 11.65 8.53
CA PHE A 103 6.77 11.42 9.74
C PHE A 103 8.28 11.44 9.43
N PRO A 104 9.12 11.91 10.39
CA PRO A 104 10.57 11.96 10.20
C PRO A 104 11.24 10.58 10.24
N ASP A 105 10.62 9.58 10.85
CA ASP A 105 11.22 8.28 11.09
C ASP A 105 10.27 7.10 10.86
N ARG A 106 10.84 5.89 10.94
CA ARG A 106 10.17 4.61 10.68
C ARG A 106 8.86 4.51 11.47
N VAL A 107 7.76 4.48 10.76
CA VAL A 107 6.52 3.97 11.35
C VAL A 107 6.66 2.46 11.44
N GLN A 108 7.01 1.96 12.61
CA GLN A 108 6.76 0.57 12.94
C GLN A 108 5.23 0.43 13.11
N ALA A 109 4.55 0.07 12.03
CA ALA A 109 3.17 -0.35 12.19
C ALA A 109 3.18 -1.55 13.14
N PRO A 110 2.47 -1.50 14.28
CA PRO A 110 2.35 -2.65 15.16
C PRO A 110 1.56 -3.70 14.38
N LEU A 111 2.29 -4.66 13.83
CA LEU A 111 1.68 -5.78 13.08
C LEU A 111 1.07 -6.83 14.01
N GLY A 112 0.96 -6.55 15.31
CA GLY A 112 0.31 -7.43 16.29
C GLY A 112 0.89 -8.86 16.32
N ASN A 113 0.37 -9.66 17.22
CA ASN A 113 0.70 -11.10 17.30
C ASN A 113 -0.25 -11.88 16.36
N VAL A 114 -0.08 -11.71 15.03
CA VAL A 114 -0.94 -12.28 13.99
C VAL A 114 -0.18 -13.36 13.20
N PRO A 115 -0.87 -14.37 12.65
CA PRO A 115 -0.23 -15.43 11.89
C PRO A 115 0.57 -14.90 10.70
N VAL A 116 1.82 -15.35 10.60
CA VAL A 116 2.70 -15.07 9.46
C VAL A 116 2.40 -16.07 8.35
N LEU A 117 1.96 -15.56 7.21
CA LEU A 117 1.65 -16.37 6.03
C LEU A 117 2.87 -16.52 5.12
N LEU A 118 3.67 -15.46 5.02
CA LEU A 118 4.93 -15.39 4.30
C LEU A 118 5.89 -14.48 5.05
N ASP A 119 7.14 -14.85 5.18
CA ASP A 119 8.25 -13.98 5.59
C ASP A 119 9.53 -14.53 4.98
N ALA A 120 9.93 -13.96 3.84
CA ALA A 120 11.07 -14.45 3.09
C ALA A 120 11.75 -13.34 2.29
N THR A 121 13.02 -13.55 1.95
CA THR A 121 13.83 -12.64 1.15
C THR A 121 14.05 -13.21 -0.24
N TRP A 122 13.69 -12.45 -1.26
CA TRP A 122 13.98 -12.73 -2.65
C TRP A 122 15.35 -12.16 -3.05
N THR A 123 16.20 -13.00 -3.60
CA THR A 123 17.58 -12.62 -4.02
C THR A 123 17.73 -12.42 -5.53
N GLY A 124 16.68 -12.75 -6.31
CA GLY A 124 16.68 -12.55 -7.76
C GLY A 124 16.38 -11.11 -8.18
N GLU A 125 16.29 -10.88 -9.49
CA GLU A 125 15.80 -9.60 -10.01
C GLU A 125 14.37 -9.34 -9.55
N LEU A 126 14.04 -8.07 -9.27
CA LEU A 126 12.67 -7.68 -8.93
C LEU A 126 11.72 -7.97 -10.10
N PRO A 127 10.49 -8.40 -9.82
CA PRO A 127 9.51 -8.67 -10.87
C PRO A 127 9.26 -7.40 -11.70
N ARG A 128 9.25 -7.55 -13.01
CA ARG A 128 8.98 -6.45 -13.95
C ARG A 128 7.50 -6.25 -14.23
N SER A 129 6.70 -7.23 -13.83
CA SER A 129 5.24 -7.19 -13.91
C SER A 129 4.64 -8.26 -12.98
N GLY A 130 3.35 -8.14 -12.67
CA GLY A 130 2.61 -9.14 -11.90
C GLY A 130 2.45 -10.51 -12.61
N ARG A 131 2.91 -10.62 -13.85
CA ARG A 131 2.95 -11.91 -14.61
C ARG A 131 4.29 -12.63 -14.50
N ASP A 132 5.20 -12.14 -13.68
CA ASP A 132 6.48 -12.79 -13.44
C ASP A 132 6.28 -14.12 -12.70
N LEU A 133 6.32 -15.22 -13.45
CA LEU A 133 6.08 -16.54 -12.89
C LEU A 133 7.22 -17.01 -11.98
N VAL A 134 8.44 -16.54 -12.18
CA VAL A 134 9.60 -16.95 -11.36
C VAL A 134 9.45 -16.40 -9.95
N PHE A 135 9.08 -15.14 -9.83
CA PHE A 135 8.79 -14.52 -8.54
C PHE A 135 7.57 -15.17 -7.86
N ALA A 136 6.47 -15.37 -8.61
CA ALA A 136 5.28 -16.02 -8.09
C ALA A 136 5.50 -17.47 -7.64
N GLN A 137 6.32 -18.23 -8.35
CA GLN A 137 6.70 -19.59 -7.95
C GLN A 137 7.54 -19.58 -6.67
N TRP A 138 8.43 -18.59 -6.51
CA TRP A 138 9.15 -18.39 -5.27
C TRP A 138 8.18 -18.09 -4.12
N VAL A 139 7.24 -17.14 -4.30
CA VAL A 139 6.18 -16.88 -3.31
C VAL A 139 5.48 -18.16 -2.91
N GLY A 140 5.06 -18.99 -3.88
CA GLY A 140 4.38 -20.27 -3.62
C GLY A 140 5.22 -21.27 -2.82
N ARG A 141 6.55 -21.28 -3.00
CA ARG A 141 7.46 -22.16 -2.22
C ARG A 141 7.69 -21.67 -0.79
N GLU A 142 7.74 -20.37 -0.59
CA GLU A 142 7.99 -19.76 0.73
C GLU A 142 6.74 -19.62 1.58
N LEU A 143 5.56 -19.93 1.04
CA LEU A 143 4.30 -19.90 1.77
C LEU A 143 4.32 -20.81 2.99
N ARG A 144 3.98 -20.25 4.14
CA ARG A 144 3.77 -21.00 5.39
C ARG A 144 2.32 -21.46 5.56
N ALA A 145 1.39 -20.63 5.11
CA ALA A 145 -0.04 -20.91 5.14
C ALA A 145 -0.79 -20.03 4.13
N LEU A 146 -1.95 -20.48 3.68
CA LEU A 146 -2.87 -19.65 2.92
C LEU A 146 -3.77 -18.85 3.86
N PRO A 147 -4.11 -17.61 3.52
CA PRO A 147 -5.07 -16.84 4.28
C PRO A 147 -6.46 -17.48 4.17
N SER A 148 -7.23 -17.46 5.26
CA SER A 148 -8.62 -17.94 5.24
C SER A 148 -9.43 -17.20 4.16
N PRO A 149 -10.41 -17.85 3.52
CA PRO A 149 -11.30 -17.17 2.59
C PRO A 149 -11.93 -15.93 3.22
N GLY A 150 -11.93 -14.82 2.49
CA GLY A 150 -12.47 -13.53 2.97
C GLY A 150 -11.68 -12.84 4.08
N SER A 151 -10.54 -13.38 4.53
CA SER A 151 -9.68 -12.67 5.49
C SER A 151 -8.89 -11.55 4.79
N ARG A 152 -8.63 -10.50 5.56
CA ARG A 152 -7.73 -9.41 5.15
C ARG A 152 -6.28 -9.79 5.44
N VAL A 153 -5.36 -9.15 4.74
CA VAL A 153 -3.94 -9.33 4.96
C VAL A 153 -3.24 -7.99 5.14
N ALA A 154 -2.12 -8.02 5.87
CA ALA A 154 -1.14 -6.95 5.89
C ALA A 154 0.08 -7.40 5.07
N VAL A 155 0.56 -6.52 4.20
CA VAL A 155 1.73 -6.76 3.36
C VAL A 155 2.81 -5.75 3.75
N ARG A 156 4.01 -6.24 4.06
CA ARG A 156 5.21 -5.44 4.23
C ARG A 156 6.21 -5.82 3.16
N VAL A 157 6.78 -4.81 2.51
CA VAL A 157 7.82 -4.97 1.48
C VAL A 157 9.03 -4.11 1.88
N GLU A 158 10.18 -4.73 2.05
CA GLU A 158 11.43 -4.05 2.34
C GLU A 158 12.34 -4.19 1.12
N PHE A 159 12.68 -3.07 0.48
CA PHE A 159 13.52 -3.07 -0.72
C PHE A 159 14.98 -2.84 -0.38
N ALA A 160 15.87 -3.59 -1.01
CA ALA A 160 17.30 -3.28 -0.98
C ALA A 160 17.58 -1.96 -1.70
N GLY A 161 18.49 -1.18 -1.13
CA GLY A 161 18.92 0.08 -1.70
C GLY A 161 17.88 1.20 -1.61
N ARG A 162 18.10 2.25 -2.40
CA ARG A 162 17.28 3.47 -2.35
C ARG A 162 15.87 3.23 -2.86
N LEU A 163 14.90 3.70 -2.10
CA LEU A 163 13.49 3.73 -2.47
C LEU A 163 13.14 5.15 -2.95
N THR A 164 12.40 5.24 -4.07
CA THR A 164 11.91 6.50 -4.62
C THR A 164 10.38 6.54 -4.58
N ILE A 165 9.82 7.71 -4.70
CA ILE A 165 8.35 7.87 -4.80
C ILE A 165 7.79 7.12 -6.03
N ALA A 166 8.53 7.09 -7.14
CA ALA A 166 8.10 6.36 -8.33
C ALA A 166 8.02 4.84 -8.09
N ASP A 167 8.85 4.31 -7.20
CA ASP A 167 8.81 2.89 -6.84
C ASP A 167 7.56 2.51 -6.04
N LEU A 168 6.95 3.49 -5.34
CA LEU A 168 5.79 3.30 -4.48
C LEU A 168 4.45 3.40 -5.23
N SER A 169 4.44 4.04 -6.41
CA SER A 169 3.23 4.20 -7.21
C SER A 169 3.07 3.07 -8.25
N THR A 170 3.52 3.32 -9.46
CA THR A 170 3.38 2.38 -10.59
C THR A 170 4.61 1.50 -10.81
N GLY A 171 5.60 1.57 -9.92
CA GLY A 171 6.90 0.94 -10.08
C GLY A 171 7.06 -0.40 -9.36
N ARG A 172 8.19 -0.54 -8.65
CA ARG A 172 8.60 -1.80 -8.01
C ARG A 172 7.58 -2.36 -7.02
N LEU A 173 6.93 -1.51 -6.21
CA LEU A 173 5.97 -1.95 -5.21
C LEU A 173 4.76 -2.65 -5.85
N LYS A 174 4.18 -2.03 -6.89
CA LYS A 174 3.04 -2.63 -7.60
C LYS A 174 3.39 -4.00 -8.19
N ASN A 175 4.54 -4.11 -8.85
CA ASN A 175 4.96 -5.39 -9.44
C ASN A 175 5.14 -6.49 -8.38
N VAL A 176 5.65 -6.15 -7.19
CA VAL A 176 5.76 -7.09 -6.08
C VAL A 176 4.37 -7.50 -5.59
N ILE A 177 3.45 -6.56 -5.36
CA ILE A 177 2.08 -6.86 -4.91
C ILE A 177 1.36 -7.75 -5.94
N ASP A 178 1.43 -7.39 -7.22
CA ASP A 178 0.82 -8.17 -8.30
C ASP A 178 1.40 -9.59 -8.39
N GLY A 179 2.66 -9.77 -8.03
CA GLY A 179 3.32 -11.07 -7.96
C GLY A 179 2.92 -11.94 -6.76
N LEU A 180 2.18 -11.37 -5.78
CA LEU A 180 1.69 -12.10 -4.61
C LEU A 180 0.37 -12.86 -4.86
N TRP A 181 -0.10 -12.98 -6.13
CA TRP A 181 -1.32 -13.71 -6.45
C TRP A 181 -1.37 -15.15 -5.89
N PRO A 182 -0.26 -15.90 -5.68
CA PRO A 182 -0.35 -17.23 -5.07
C PRO A 182 -0.86 -17.21 -3.62
N ILE A 183 -0.72 -16.08 -2.91
CA ILE A 183 -1.18 -15.92 -1.54
C ILE A 183 -2.44 -15.04 -1.44
N LEU A 184 -2.57 -14.02 -2.29
CA LEU A 184 -3.73 -13.15 -2.32
C LEU A 184 -4.94 -13.80 -3.00
N GLY A 185 -4.70 -14.74 -3.90
CA GLY A 185 -5.71 -15.28 -4.82
C GLY A 185 -5.72 -14.52 -6.13
N GLY A 186 -6.64 -14.88 -7.03
CA GLY A 186 -6.69 -14.32 -8.38
C GLY A 186 -5.83 -15.09 -9.37
N THR A 187 -5.30 -14.40 -10.38
CA THR A 187 -4.50 -14.99 -11.47
C THR A 187 -3.25 -14.15 -11.75
N PRO A 188 -2.27 -14.69 -12.50
CA PRO A 188 -1.08 -13.93 -12.88
C PRO A 188 -1.43 -12.58 -13.53
N GLY A 189 -0.98 -11.48 -12.90
CA GLY A 189 -1.25 -10.11 -13.33
C GLY A 189 -2.64 -9.55 -12.98
N ALA A 190 -3.45 -10.32 -12.23
CA ALA A 190 -4.73 -9.89 -11.67
C ALA A 190 -4.94 -10.56 -10.31
N PRO A 191 -4.14 -10.20 -9.29
CA PRO A 191 -4.31 -10.70 -7.92
C PRO A 191 -5.63 -10.21 -7.32
N ASP A 192 -6.10 -10.89 -6.25
CA ASP A 192 -7.16 -10.36 -5.39
C ASP A 192 -6.54 -9.45 -4.31
N ASP A 193 -5.98 -8.34 -4.73
CA ASP A 193 -5.29 -7.36 -3.88
C ASP A 193 -6.27 -6.45 -3.10
N SER A 194 -7.58 -6.56 -3.38
CA SER A 194 -8.61 -5.96 -2.55
C SER A 194 -8.56 -6.45 -1.09
N ARG A 195 -7.97 -7.61 -0.85
CA ARG A 195 -7.73 -8.18 0.48
C ARG A 195 -6.64 -7.47 1.28
N VAL A 196 -5.76 -6.70 0.63
CA VAL A 196 -4.70 -5.96 1.32
C VAL A 196 -5.32 -4.79 2.09
N ALA A 197 -5.35 -4.90 3.42
CA ALA A 197 -5.88 -3.88 4.31
C ALA A 197 -4.81 -2.95 4.87
N ILE A 198 -3.58 -3.45 4.97
CA ILE A 198 -2.40 -2.68 5.40
C ILE A 198 -1.27 -2.97 4.41
N LEU A 199 -0.63 -1.92 3.97
CA LEU A 199 0.53 -1.96 3.08
C LEU A 199 1.65 -1.12 3.68
N ALA A 200 2.81 -1.71 3.87
CA ALA A 200 4.01 -1.00 4.26
C ALA A 200 5.12 -1.27 3.24
N ALA A 201 5.75 -0.22 2.76
CA ALA A 201 6.94 -0.33 1.93
C ALA A 201 8.07 0.49 2.55
N THR A 202 9.23 -0.09 2.74
CA THR A 202 10.37 0.56 3.39
C THR A 202 11.67 0.25 2.67
N GLN A 203 12.67 1.12 2.88
CA GLN A 203 14.04 0.83 2.51
C GLN A 203 14.66 -0.08 3.58
N GLY A 204 15.14 -1.25 3.19
CA GLY A 204 15.95 -2.14 4.02
C GLY A 204 17.42 -1.74 3.98
N ALA A 205 18.03 -1.47 5.15
CA ALA A 205 19.42 -1.00 5.21
C ALA A 205 20.42 -2.13 4.93
N ASP A 206 20.11 -3.34 5.42
CA ASP A 206 21.04 -4.50 5.42
C ASP A 206 20.35 -5.74 4.85
N LEU A 207 19.60 -5.56 3.75
CA LEU A 207 18.87 -6.67 3.14
C LEU A 207 19.83 -7.51 2.28
N ASP A 208 19.98 -8.78 2.64
CA ASP A 208 20.71 -9.77 1.84
C ASP A 208 19.75 -10.31 0.74
N GLY A 209 19.57 -9.50 -0.32
CA GLY A 209 18.67 -9.78 -1.42
C GLY A 209 18.04 -8.52 -2.00
N SER A 210 17.15 -8.69 -2.99
CA SER A 210 16.51 -7.58 -3.69
C SER A 210 15.30 -7.03 -2.93
N VAL A 211 14.54 -7.93 -2.30
CA VAL A 211 13.33 -7.55 -1.54
C VAL A 211 12.99 -8.60 -0.49
N ARG A 212 12.60 -8.16 0.69
CA ARG A 212 11.95 -9.01 1.71
C ARG A 212 10.46 -8.74 1.70
N VAL A 213 9.67 -9.81 1.68
CA VAL A 213 8.21 -9.74 1.71
C VAL A 213 7.69 -10.46 2.95
N THR A 214 6.89 -9.75 3.74
CA THR A 214 6.17 -10.31 4.88
C THR A 214 4.68 -10.14 4.64
N VAL A 215 3.93 -11.24 4.71
CA VAL A 215 2.46 -11.22 4.61
C VAL A 215 1.89 -11.82 5.89
N LEU A 216 0.98 -11.09 6.51
CA LEU A 216 0.36 -11.44 7.77
C LEU A 216 -1.16 -11.56 7.59
N SER A 217 -1.77 -12.57 8.23
CA SER A 217 -3.22 -12.67 8.28
C SER A 217 -3.76 -11.60 9.22
N GLN A 218 -4.66 -10.77 8.73
CA GLN A 218 -5.48 -9.90 9.57
C GLN A 218 -6.78 -10.66 9.85
N GLY A 219 -7.10 -10.90 11.11
CA GLY A 219 -8.37 -11.53 11.48
C GLY A 219 -9.56 -10.85 10.80
N GLN A 220 -10.65 -11.57 10.59
CA GLN A 220 -11.90 -10.94 10.16
C GLN A 220 -12.24 -9.85 11.19
N THR A 221 -12.32 -8.60 10.74
CA THR A 221 -12.97 -7.57 11.57
C THR A 221 -14.42 -8.04 11.72
N PRO A 222 -14.94 -8.27 12.94
CA PRO A 222 -16.33 -8.62 13.08
C PRO A 222 -17.16 -7.56 12.36
N PRO A 223 -18.25 -7.94 11.68
CA PRO A 223 -19.17 -6.96 11.13
C PRO A 223 -19.54 -6.05 12.30
N THR A 224 -19.32 -4.77 12.13
CA THR A 224 -19.84 -3.76 13.07
C THR A 224 -21.35 -3.93 12.98
N ASP A 225 -21.92 -4.57 13.98
CA ASP A 225 -23.36 -4.75 14.08
C ASP A 225 -24.04 -3.40 13.85
N LEU A 226 -24.88 -3.40 12.86
CA LEU A 226 -25.85 -2.35 12.59
C LEU A 226 -26.75 -2.26 13.85
N MET A 227 -26.44 -1.34 14.76
CA MET A 227 -27.40 -0.77 15.68
C MET A 227 -27.83 0.60 15.17
#